data_50f3085d810d904b886e669b03dcb576
#
_entry.id   50f3085d810d904b886e669b03dcb576
#
_cell.length_a   1.000
_cell.length_b   1.000
_cell.length_c   1.000
_cell.angle_alpha   90.00
_cell.angle_beta   90.00
_cell.angle_gamma   90.00
#
_symmetry.space_group_name_H-M   'P 1'
#
loop_
_entity.id
_entity.type
_entity.pdbx_description
1 polymer ?
#
loop_
_entity_poly.entity_id
_entity_poly.type
_entity_poly.pdbx_seq_one_letter_code
_entity_poly.pdbx_strand_id
1 'polypeptide(L)'
;MRQNTQPEKQSLTPMQKQAVLVCIVCALAALLTIGITLVLIHRGKEPAASSEQPGTEQPADDANIADHYQINEQSSALLPETADAGDAYQSETLFIGDSNTVRLYANGLISLQQFCAKEGIGTSAALNEGIVTFKKDSNTYTIAQAVAKMKPRRVVIMLGTNDTGMSV
;
A
#
# COMPACT_ATOMS: atom_id res chain seq x y z
N MET A 1 -58.37 49.80 -25.06
CA MET A 1 -58.07 49.37 -23.68
C MET A 1 -57.17 48.18 -23.74
N ARG A 2 -55.88 48.35 -23.41
CA ARG A 2 -54.89 47.25 -23.31
C ARG A 2 -54.82 46.87 -21.82
N GLN A 3 -55.25 45.67 -21.50
CA GLN A 3 -55.07 45.11 -20.15
C GLN A 3 -53.60 44.68 -19.98
N ASN A 4 -52.95 45.28 -19.02
CA ASN A 4 -51.59 45.00 -18.62
C ASN A 4 -51.64 43.88 -17.58
N THR A 5 -51.53 42.60 -18.01
CA THR A 5 -51.44 41.44 -17.10
C THR A 5 -49.98 41.31 -16.65
N GLN A 6 -49.69 41.72 -15.42
CA GLN A 6 -48.44 41.42 -14.75
C GLN A 6 -48.38 39.92 -14.47
N PRO A 7 -47.19 39.26 -14.67
CA PRO A 7 -47.03 37.87 -14.33
C PRO A 7 -47.04 37.69 -12.79
N GLU A 8 -47.99 36.91 -12.31
CA GLU A 8 -48.13 36.53 -10.92
C GLU A 8 -46.87 35.74 -10.47
N LYS A 9 -46.17 36.24 -9.45
CA LYS A 9 -45.04 35.54 -8.84
C LYS A 9 -45.53 34.27 -8.13
N GLN A 10 -45.46 33.13 -8.79
CA GLN A 10 -45.73 31.85 -8.19
C GLN A 10 -44.78 31.60 -7.00
N SER A 11 -45.31 31.66 -5.78
CA SER A 11 -44.58 31.29 -4.58
C SER A 11 -44.41 29.79 -4.54
N LEU A 12 -43.16 29.32 -4.40
CA LEU A 12 -42.79 27.91 -4.30
C LEU A 12 -43.53 27.25 -3.13
N THR A 13 -44.09 26.06 -3.34
CA THR A 13 -44.69 25.24 -2.30
C THR A 13 -43.67 24.86 -1.22
N PRO A 14 -44.12 24.55 0.03
CA PRO A 14 -43.20 24.16 1.11
C PRO A 14 -42.26 23.00 0.73
N MET A 15 -42.77 22.00 0.00
CA MET A 15 -41.96 20.89 -0.52
C MET A 15 -40.90 21.34 -1.53
N GLN A 16 -41.23 22.26 -2.44
CA GLN A 16 -40.27 22.80 -3.42
C GLN A 16 -39.20 23.61 -2.73
N LYS A 17 -39.51 24.39 -1.70
CA LYS A 17 -38.49 25.14 -0.91
C LYS A 17 -37.54 24.20 -0.21
N GLN A 18 -38.04 23.08 0.34
CA GLN A 18 -37.20 22.08 0.99
C GLN A 18 -36.29 21.34 0.01
N ALA A 19 -36.79 20.98 -1.16
CA ALA A 19 -35.98 20.39 -2.23
C ALA A 19 -34.86 21.33 -2.72
N VAL A 20 -35.17 22.60 -2.92
CA VAL A 20 -34.18 23.61 -3.32
C VAL A 20 -33.10 23.78 -2.23
N LEU A 21 -33.48 23.79 -0.95
CA LEU A 21 -32.53 23.89 0.15
C LEU A 21 -31.57 22.69 0.18
N VAL A 22 -32.07 21.48 0.00
CA VAL A 22 -31.25 20.26 -0.05
C VAL A 22 -30.28 20.32 -1.24
N CYS A 23 -30.74 20.73 -2.42
CA CYS A 23 -29.86 20.89 -3.59
C CYS A 23 -28.74 21.91 -3.35
N ILE A 24 -29.03 23.04 -2.68
CA ILE A 24 -28.03 24.06 -2.35
C ILE A 24 -26.99 23.50 -1.38
N VAL A 25 -27.43 22.78 -0.32
CA VAL A 25 -26.52 22.17 0.65
C VAL A 25 -25.61 21.13 -0.02
N CYS A 26 -26.16 20.27 -0.88
CA CYS A 26 -25.37 19.30 -1.64
C CYS A 26 -24.36 19.97 -2.59
N ALA A 27 -24.73 21.04 -3.27
CA ALA A 27 -23.84 21.79 -4.15
C ALA A 27 -22.69 22.45 -3.36
N LEU A 28 -22.98 23.03 -2.20
CA LEU A 28 -21.97 23.63 -1.32
C LEU A 28 -21.00 22.58 -0.77
N ALA A 29 -21.51 21.40 -0.37
CA ALA A 29 -20.67 20.29 0.08
C ALA A 29 -19.74 19.80 -1.03
N ALA A 30 -20.25 19.67 -2.27
CA ALA A 30 -19.43 19.26 -3.41
C ALA A 30 -18.33 20.30 -3.74
N LEU A 31 -18.63 21.59 -3.68
CA LEU A 31 -17.64 22.64 -3.88
C LEU A 31 -16.57 22.65 -2.79
N LEU A 32 -16.95 22.39 -1.54
CA LEU A 32 -16.02 22.29 -0.41
C LEU A 32 -15.05 21.10 -0.58
N THR A 33 -15.56 19.94 -0.99
CA THR A 33 -14.71 18.76 -1.23
C THR A 33 -13.73 18.99 -2.38
N ILE A 34 -14.17 19.60 -3.49
CA ILE A 34 -13.30 19.96 -4.61
C ILE A 34 -12.24 20.97 -4.17
N GLY A 35 -12.60 21.99 -3.39
CA GLY A 35 -11.67 22.97 -2.87
C GLY A 35 -10.59 22.37 -1.98
N ILE A 36 -10.98 21.48 -1.06
CA ILE A 36 -10.02 20.79 -0.17
C ILE A 36 -9.08 19.90 -0.99
N THR A 37 -9.60 19.16 -1.97
CA THR A 37 -8.79 18.29 -2.83
C THR A 37 -7.76 19.10 -3.64
N LEU A 38 -8.16 20.24 -4.20
CA LEU A 38 -7.26 21.12 -4.94
C LEU A 38 -6.17 21.71 -4.04
N VAL A 39 -6.51 22.11 -2.81
CA VAL A 39 -5.53 22.63 -1.83
C VAL A 39 -4.54 21.54 -1.43
N LEU A 40 -4.99 20.29 -1.22
CA LEU A 40 -4.11 19.17 -0.88
C LEU A 40 -3.17 18.82 -2.05
N ILE A 41 -3.66 18.86 -3.29
CA ILE A 41 -2.83 18.61 -4.49
C ILE A 41 -1.81 19.75 -4.66
N HIS A 42 -2.18 21.01 -4.39
CA HIS A 42 -1.25 22.15 -4.50
C HIS A 42 -0.20 22.13 -3.39
N ARG A 43 -0.57 21.75 -2.15
CA ARG A 43 0.39 21.60 -1.04
C ARG A 43 1.32 20.40 -1.22
N GLY A 44 0.90 19.35 -1.92
CA GLY A 44 1.75 18.20 -2.24
C GLY A 44 2.82 18.50 -3.31
N LYS A 45 2.85 19.70 -3.89
CA LYS A 45 3.86 20.13 -4.88
C LYS A 45 4.92 21.08 -4.34
N GLU A 46 4.88 21.46 -3.06
CA GLU A 46 6.03 22.12 -2.46
C GLU A 46 7.10 21.06 -2.17
N PRO A 47 8.30 21.18 -2.74
CA PRO A 47 9.42 20.34 -2.33
C PRO A 47 9.67 20.63 -0.84
N ALA A 48 9.66 19.59 -0.02
CA ALA A 48 10.06 19.70 1.38
C ALA A 48 11.43 20.38 1.40
N ALA A 49 11.47 21.62 1.87
CA ALA A 49 12.70 22.30 2.17
C ALA A 49 13.33 21.54 3.35
N SER A 50 14.20 20.61 3.01
CA SER A 50 15.17 20.02 3.92
C SER A 50 16.02 21.16 4.44
N SER A 51 15.97 21.41 5.75
CA SER A 51 16.90 22.27 6.44
C SER A 51 18.26 21.58 6.48
N GLU A 52 18.97 21.62 5.37
CA GLU A 52 20.37 21.25 5.32
C GLU A 52 21.22 22.43 5.76
N GLN A 53 21.91 22.21 6.84
CA GLN A 53 23.06 22.97 7.29
C GLN A 53 24.10 22.99 6.14
N PRO A 54 24.76 24.10 5.81
CA PRO A 54 25.75 24.15 4.75
C PRO A 54 27.01 23.38 5.19
N GLY A 55 27.01 22.07 4.95
CA GLY A 55 28.21 21.30 4.83
C GLY A 55 28.78 21.55 3.44
N THR A 56 30.03 21.93 3.36
CA THR A 56 30.79 22.13 2.12
C THR A 56 30.76 20.81 1.34
N GLU A 57 29.80 20.66 0.42
CA GLU A 57 29.82 19.54 -0.54
C GLU A 57 30.93 19.80 -1.54
N GLN A 58 32.03 19.09 -1.33
CA GLN A 58 33.04 18.85 -2.37
C GLN A 58 32.31 18.01 -3.44
N PRO A 59 32.40 18.36 -4.75
CA PRO A 59 31.76 17.54 -5.78
C PRO A 59 32.26 16.10 -5.64
N ALA A 60 31.40 15.18 -5.34
CA ALA A 60 31.73 13.76 -5.37
C ALA A 60 32.11 13.44 -6.82
N ASP A 61 33.31 12.99 -7.02
CA ASP A 61 33.81 12.55 -8.31
C ASP A 61 32.97 11.34 -8.74
N ASP A 62 32.09 11.52 -9.74
CA ASP A 62 31.18 10.48 -10.23
C ASP A 62 31.91 9.18 -10.62
N ALA A 63 33.21 9.29 -10.97
CA ALA A 63 34.06 8.17 -11.26
C ALA A 63 34.29 7.27 -10.02
N ASN A 64 34.30 7.83 -8.81
CA ASN A 64 34.54 7.07 -7.57
C ASN A 64 33.29 6.31 -7.09
N ILE A 65 32.09 6.75 -7.47
CA ILE A 65 30.85 6.06 -7.14
C ILE A 65 30.73 4.75 -7.93
N ALA A 66 31.09 4.76 -9.21
CA ALA A 66 31.04 3.58 -10.07
C ALA A 66 31.99 2.46 -9.57
N ASP A 67 33.19 2.80 -9.09
CA ASP A 67 34.14 1.83 -8.55
C ASP A 67 33.71 1.25 -7.20
N HIS A 68 33.00 2.03 -6.39
CA HIS A 68 32.52 1.59 -5.07
C HIS A 68 31.38 0.55 -5.13
N TYR A 69 30.64 0.52 -6.24
CA TYR A 69 29.54 -0.40 -6.48
C TYR A 69 29.86 -1.54 -7.44
N GLN A 70 31.13 -1.72 -7.81
CA GLN A 70 31.54 -2.87 -8.63
C GLN A 70 31.33 -4.16 -7.82
N ILE A 71 30.52 -5.07 -8.38
CA ILE A 71 30.34 -6.39 -7.81
C ILE A 71 31.63 -7.16 -7.98
N ASN A 72 32.24 -7.59 -6.88
CA ASN A 72 33.39 -8.50 -6.95
C ASN A 72 32.89 -9.88 -7.41
N GLU A 73 33.07 -10.19 -8.66
CA GLU A 73 32.65 -11.46 -9.28
C GLU A 73 33.34 -12.70 -8.66
N GLN A 74 34.46 -12.50 -7.96
CA GLN A 74 35.15 -13.58 -7.24
C GLN A 74 34.70 -13.71 -5.78
N SER A 75 33.72 -12.93 -5.35
CA SER A 75 33.18 -13.03 -4.01
C SER A 75 32.46 -14.37 -3.80
N SER A 76 32.79 -15.08 -2.73
CA SER A 76 32.06 -16.30 -2.34
C SER A 76 30.60 -16.06 -1.99
N ALA A 77 30.19 -14.80 -1.83
CA ALA A 77 28.80 -14.40 -1.63
C ALA A 77 28.00 -14.34 -2.94
N LEU A 78 28.68 -14.28 -4.09
CA LEU A 78 28.03 -14.32 -5.39
C LEU A 78 27.75 -15.78 -5.77
N LEU A 79 26.48 -16.11 -5.85
CA LEU A 79 26.06 -17.45 -6.26
C LEU A 79 26.27 -17.62 -7.79
N PRO A 80 26.74 -18.80 -8.22
CA PRO A 80 26.84 -19.08 -9.65
C PRO A 80 25.44 -19.09 -10.30
N GLU A 81 25.38 -18.74 -11.56
CA GLU A 81 24.17 -18.88 -12.35
C GLU A 81 23.74 -20.35 -12.38
N THR A 82 22.48 -20.61 -12.08
CA THR A 82 21.89 -21.94 -12.09
C THR A 82 20.68 -21.96 -13.01
N ALA A 83 20.35 -23.13 -13.51
CA ALA A 83 19.12 -23.31 -14.28
C ALA A 83 17.88 -22.97 -13.44
N ASP A 84 16.86 -22.41 -14.08
CA ASP A 84 15.57 -22.13 -13.43
C ASP A 84 14.99 -23.43 -12.85
N ALA A 85 14.65 -23.39 -11.58
CA ALA A 85 14.06 -24.53 -10.88
C ALA A 85 12.59 -24.79 -11.29
N GLY A 86 11.97 -23.85 -12.02
CA GLY A 86 10.65 -23.97 -12.62
C GLY A 86 9.48 -23.87 -11.64
N ASP A 87 8.28 -23.93 -12.21
CA ASP A 87 7.01 -23.76 -11.49
C ASP A 87 6.80 -24.81 -10.38
N ALA A 88 7.31 -26.02 -10.57
CA ALA A 88 7.22 -27.08 -9.56
C ALA A 88 7.94 -26.71 -8.27
N TYR A 89 9.11 -26.08 -8.37
CA TYR A 89 9.84 -25.58 -7.22
C TYR A 89 9.07 -24.47 -6.50
N GLN A 90 8.53 -23.55 -7.25
CA GLN A 90 7.77 -22.42 -6.71
C GLN A 90 6.48 -22.92 -6.04
N SER A 91 5.73 -23.85 -6.63
CA SER A 91 4.45 -24.34 -6.13
C SER A 91 4.55 -25.04 -4.76
N GLU A 92 5.71 -25.59 -4.41
CA GLU A 92 5.99 -26.22 -3.12
C GLU A 92 6.49 -25.23 -2.04
N THR A 93 6.56 -23.93 -2.37
CA THR A 93 7.10 -22.87 -1.52
C THR A 93 5.97 -22.04 -0.91
N LEU A 94 5.98 -21.87 0.41
CA LEU A 94 5.10 -20.95 1.14
C LEU A 94 5.82 -19.62 1.36
N PHE A 95 5.20 -18.52 0.95
CA PHE A 95 5.69 -17.16 1.15
C PHE A 95 5.00 -16.55 2.37
N ILE A 96 5.78 -16.25 3.40
CA ILE A 96 5.33 -15.62 4.64
C ILE A 96 5.83 -14.18 4.65
N GLY A 97 4.94 -13.21 5.00
CA GLY A 97 5.41 -11.85 5.08
C GLY A 97 4.35 -10.80 5.33
N ASP A 98 4.75 -9.57 5.05
CA ASP A 98 3.97 -8.35 5.19
C ASP A 98 3.31 -7.91 3.86
N SER A 99 3.12 -6.60 3.70
CA SER A 99 2.55 -6.01 2.49
C SER A 99 3.31 -6.34 1.20
N ASN A 100 4.62 -6.61 1.27
CA ASN A 100 5.40 -7.01 0.10
C ASN A 100 4.94 -8.39 -0.41
N THR A 101 4.73 -9.33 0.49
CA THR A 101 4.18 -10.66 0.14
C THR A 101 2.72 -10.56 -0.32
N VAL A 102 1.91 -9.67 0.28
CA VAL A 102 0.54 -9.40 -0.20
C VAL A 102 0.56 -8.92 -1.65
N ARG A 103 1.52 -8.07 -2.03
CA ARG A 103 1.69 -7.60 -3.42
C ARG A 103 2.09 -8.71 -4.39
N LEU A 104 2.92 -9.68 -3.97
CA LEU A 104 3.22 -10.84 -4.82
C LEU A 104 1.94 -11.59 -5.17
N TYR A 105 1.07 -11.86 -4.21
CA TYR A 105 -0.21 -12.50 -4.45
C TYR A 105 -1.16 -11.64 -5.30
N ALA A 106 -1.29 -10.35 -4.98
CA ALA A 106 -2.17 -9.43 -5.70
C ALA A 106 -1.79 -9.27 -7.18
N ASN A 107 -0.50 -9.39 -7.51
CA ASN A 107 0.01 -9.34 -8.88
C ASN A 107 0.08 -10.72 -9.56
N GLY A 108 -0.45 -11.75 -8.94
CA GLY A 108 -0.51 -13.10 -9.54
C GLY A 108 0.84 -13.83 -9.64
N LEU A 109 1.88 -13.34 -8.92
CA LEU A 109 3.22 -13.96 -8.91
C LEU A 109 3.27 -15.21 -8.04
N ILE A 110 2.37 -15.32 -7.07
CA ILE A 110 2.18 -16.49 -6.23
C ILE A 110 0.69 -16.82 -6.12
N SER A 111 0.36 -18.07 -5.90
CA SER A 111 -1.02 -18.55 -5.72
C SER A 111 -1.48 -18.42 -4.27
N LEU A 112 -2.80 -18.56 -4.02
CA LEU A 112 -3.36 -18.55 -2.67
C LEU A 112 -2.79 -19.68 -1.79
N GLN A 113 -2.42 -20.82 -2.37
CA GLN A 113 -1.83 -21.95 -1.66
C GLN A 113 -0.39 -21.67 -1.21
N GLN A 114 0.26 -20.70 -1.80
CA GLN A 114 1.62 -20.26 -1.49
C GLN A 114 1.65 -19.02 -0.57
N PHE A 115 0.50 -18.47 -0.22
CA PHE A 115 0.35 -17.18 0.43
C PHE A 115 0.06 -17.31 1.93
N CYS A 116 0.88 -16.66 2.76
CA CYS A 116 0.71 -16.57 4.21
C CYS A 116 1.19 -15.19 4.69
N ALA A 117 0.41 -14.15 4.45
CA ALA A 117 0.83 -12.79 4.74
C ALA A 117 -0.35 -11.88 5.12
N LYS A 118 -0.02 -10.75 5.78
CA LYS A 118 -0.97 -9.71 6.13
C LYS A 118 -0.27 -8.35 6.05
N GLU A 119 -0.96 -7.35 5.51
CA GLU A 119 -0.44 -5.99 5.46
C GLU A 119 -0.16 -5.43 6.85
N GLY A 120 0.94 -4.69 6.98
CA GLY A 120 1.31 -3.97 8.18
C GLY A 120 1.81 -4.82 9.35
N ILE A 121 1.96 -6.14 9.20
CA ILE A 121 2.50 -6.96 10.30
C ILE A 121 4.00 -6.78 10.43
N GLY A 122 4.46 -6.68 11.69
CA GLY A 122 5.85 -6.84 12.08
C GLY A 122 6.13 -8.26 12.58
N THR A 123 7.37 -8.53 12.95
CA THR A 123 7.84 -9.86 13.43
C THR A 123 7.10 -10.32 14.68
N SER A 124 6.80 -9.42 15.61
CA SER A 124 6.08 -9.75 16.85
C SER A 124 4.66 -10.26 16.56
N ALA A 125 3.92 -9.56 15.69
CA ALA A 125 2.58 -9.97 15.28
C ALA A 125 2.62 -11.30 14.49
N ALA A 126 3.61 -11.47 13.63
CA ALA A 126 3.80 -12.70 12.87
C ALA A 126 4.02 -13.94 13.76
N LEU A 127 4.66 -13.76 14.92
CA LEU A 127 4.90 -14.84 15.87
C LEU A 127 3.67 -15.17 16.74
N ASN A 128 2.91 -14.15 17.14
CA ASN A 128 1.97 -14.27 18.24
C ASN A 128 0.51 -14.13 17.83
N GLU A 129 0.21 -13.51 16.69
CA GLU A 129 -1.16 -13.26 16.27
C GLU A 129 -1.68 -14.35 15.33
N GLY A 130 -2.96 -14.65 15.46
CA GLY A 130 -3.69 -15.45 14.48
C GLY A 130 -4.03 -14.58 13.26
N ILE A 131 -3.35 -14.81 12.14
CA ILE A 131 -3.53 -14.03 10.90
C ILE A 131 -3.96 -14.87 9.70
N VAL A 132 -3.95 -16.19 9.83
CA VAL A 132 -4.23 -17.11 8.72
C VAL A 132 -5.60 -17.74 8.91
N THR A 133 -6.42 -17.69 7.87
CA THR A 133 -7.70 -18.41 7.81
C THR A 133 -7.73 -19.35 6.62
N PHE A 134 -8.32 -20.52 6.78
CA PHE A 134 -8.49 -21.48 5.69
C PHE A 134 -9.93 -21.45 5.19
N LYS A 135 -10.14 -21.55 3.88
CA LYS A 135 -11.43 -21.34 3.19
C LYS A 135 -12.62 -22.14 3.77
N LYS A 136 -12.38 -23.28 4.42
CA LYS A 136 -13.41 -24.15 5.00
C LYS A 136 -13.29 -24.30 6.52
N ASP A 137 -12.62 -23.35 7.17
CA ASP A 137 -12.31 -23.41 8.59
C ASP A 137 -12.58 -22.03 9.20
N SER A 138 -13.41 -21.96 10.23
CA SER A 138 -13.75 -20.74 10.92
C SER A 138 -12.68 -20.25 11.91
N ASN A 139 -11.66 -21.08 12.13
CA ASN A 139 -10.58 -20.76 13.07
C ASN A 139 -9.53 -19.85 12.41
N THR A 140 -8.89 -19.05 13.24
CA THR A 140 -7.73 -18.25 12.87
C THR A 140 -6.47 -18.89 13.44
N TYR A 141 -5.43 -18.98 12.64
CA TYR A 141 -4.18 -19.66 12.96
C TYR A 141 -3.03 -18.68 13.01
N THR A 142 -2.07 -18.91 13.92
CA THR A 142 -0.76 -18.26 13.83
C THR A 142 0.01 -18.79 12.61
N ILE A 143 1.05 -18.07 12.19
CA ILE A 143 1.89 -18.54 11.08
C ILE A 143 2.46 -19.93 11.35
N ALA A 144 2.98 -20.17 12.57
CA ALA A 144 3.52 -21.47 12.94
C ALA A 144 2.50 -22.60 12.83
N GLN A 145 1.27 -22.38 13.30
CA GLN A 145 0.17 -23.33 13.18
C GLN A 145 -0.23 -23.57 11.71
N ALA A 146 -0.24 -22.51 10.90
CA ALA A 146 -0.54 -22.62 9.48
C ALA A 146 0.53 -23.44 8.73
N VAL A 147 1.81 -23.18 8.99
CA VAL A 147 2.93 -23.95 8.43
C VAL A 147 2.84 -25.43 8.83
N ALA A 148 2.55 -25.72 10.09
CA ALA A 148 2.37 -27.10 10.56
C ALA A 148 1.20 -27.82 9.88
N LYS A 149 0.13 -27.09 9.57
CA LYS A 149 -1.06 -27.62 8.88
C LYS A 149 -0.82 -27.80 7.37
N MET A 150 -0.15 -26.83 6.72
CA MET A 150 0.10 -26.83 5.27
C MET A 150 1.26 -27.75 4.86
N LYS A 151 2.26 -27.92 5.72
CA LYS A 151 3.46 -28.73 5.49
C LYS A 151 4.17 -28.39 4.18
N PRO A 152 4.48 -27.11 3.91
CA PRO A 152 5.19 -26.73 2.70
C PRO A 152 6.58 -27.37 2.67
N ARG A 153 7.10 -27.65 1.49
CA ARG A 153 8.46 -28.16 1.35
C ARG A 153 9.53 -27.08 1.61
N ARG A 154 9.15 -25.82 1.32
CA ARG A 154 10.03 -24.64 1.53
C ARG A 154 9.22 -23.49 2.08
N VAL A 155 9.91 -22.62 2.80
CA VAL A 155 9.35 -21.40 3.35
C VAL A 155 10.27 -20.24 2.99
N VAL A 156 9.72 -19.17 2.45
CA VAL A 156 10.39 -17.88 2.26
C VAL A 156 9.74 -16.88 3.19
N ILE A 157 10.55 -16.22 4.03
CA ILE A 157 10.07 -15.23 5.02
C ILE A 157 10.55 -13.85 4.59
N MET A 158 9.61 -12.91 4.38
CA MET A 158 9.83 -11.52 4.02
C MET A 158 9.16 -10.62 5.06
N LEU A 159 9.82 -10.38 6.18
CA LEU A 159 9.39 -9.53 7.30
C LEU A 159 10.49 -8.51 7.62
N GLY A 160 10.15 -7.53 8.43
CA GLY A 160 11.09 -6.52 8.92
C GLY A 160 10.78 -5.10 8.49
N THR A 161 10.08 -4.90 7.39
CA THR A 161 9.73 -3.55 6.89
C THR A 161 8.91 -2.75 7.92
N ASN A 162 8.09 -3.42 8.73
CA ASN A 162 7.22 -2.80 9.74
C ASN A 162 7.82 -2.83 11.15
N ASP A 163 9.06 -3.27 11.31
CA ASP A 163 9.75 -3.37 12.60
C ASP A 163 10.63 -2.15 12.91
N THR A 164 10.46 -1.07 12.15
CA THR A 164 11.15 0.21 12.37
C THR A 164 10.74 0.81 13.72
N GLY A 165 11.71 0.91 14.65
CA GLY A 165 11.48 1.41 16.00
C GLY A 165 11.51 0.33 17.09
N MET A 166 11.73 -0.93 16.76
CA MET A 166 12.10 -1.93 17.75
C MET A 166 13.51 -1.63 18.28
N SER A 167 13.61 -1.42 19.60
CA SER A 167 14.93 -1.37 20.26
C SER A 167 15.56 -2.78 20.20
N VAL A 168 16.78 -2.83 19.72
CA VAL A 168 17.61 -4.04 19.75
C VAL A 168 18.15 -4.25 21.14
#